data_7ce245d1deac2c34e1f2476b6ba349bf
#
_entry.id   7ce245d1deac2c34e1f2476b6ba349bf
#
_cell.length_a   1.000
_cell.length_b   1.000
_cell.length_c   1.000
_cell.angle_alpha   90.00
_cell.angle_beta   90.00
_cell.angle_gamma   90.00
#
_symmetry.space_group_name_H-M   'P 1'
#
loop_
_entity.id
_entity.type
_entity.pdbx_description
1 polymer ?
#
loop_
_entity_poly.entity_id
_entity_poly.type
_entity_poly.pdbx_seq_one_letter_code
_entity_poly.pdbx_strand_id
1 'polypeptide(L)'
;MSFEAFLGDLRADTDTRRVTPPPGAIDCDVRITAASGEAPPKDLPDCPAEHYRPVQDELGVARVVLIQPDALGFDNSTLLAALQVLSADPEGVVEDCARAFCMVRPGTDAAELKDLAAAGVTGMRVTMLRHQESCPWDEIDRHVRRVHDLTGWDVELAMDGSDLHEVAQMIRAWPCNIILPDLGGFRFSRSLTQPGFRSLRHLVDRGRVWVKLAAPYLIGKDGSPEVSELAGALVDWAPERMVWGSAWPHLNWTGEADSLPESLGLMESLGAWVTDEEVRDRILLENPEGLYGFGMWPVAK
;
A
#
# COMPACT_ATOMS: atom_id res chain seq x y z
N MET A 1 -31.96 -19.03 23.38
CA MET A 1 -31.69 -17.93 22.43
C MET A 1 -32.44 -18.26 21.14
N SER A 2 -33.34 -17.40 20.66
CA SER A 2 -34.06 -17.67 19.40
C SER A 2 -33.16 -17.44 18.20
N PHE A 3 -33.44 -18.13 17.09
CA PHE A 3 -32.69 -17.98 15.84
C PHE A 3 -32.71 -16.52 15.34
N GLU A 4 -33.78 -15.77 15.60
CA GLU A 4 -33.88 -14.34 15.29
C GLU A 4 -32.97 -13.46 16.17
N ALA A 5 -32.77 -13.82 17.44
CA ALA A 5 -31.81 -13.11 18.31
C ALA A 5 -30.37 -13.38 17.88
N PHE A 6 -30.05 -14.60 17.42
CA PHE A 6 -28.74 -14.94 16.85
C PHE A 6 -28.49 -14.22 15.53
N LEU A 7 -29.48 -14.07 14.65
CA LEU A 7 -29.38 -13.28 13.42
C LEU A 7 -29.33 -11.77 13.72
N GLY A 8 -29.94 -11.30 14.80
CA GLY A 8 -29.83 -9.91 15.27
C GLY A 8 -28.44 -9.59 15.75
N ASP A 9 -27.81 -10.48 16.51
CA ASP A 9 -26.42 -10.33 16.96
C ASP A 9 -25.42 -10.37 15.78
N LEU A 10 -25.63 -11.23 14.78
CA LEU A 10 -24.82 -11.27 13.56
C LEU A 10 -24.98 -9.99 12.71
N ARG A 11 -26.18 -9.40 12.64
CA ARG A 11 -26.42 -8.14 11.92
C ARG A 11 -25.88 -6.93 12.69
N ALA A 12 -25.91 -6.95 14.02
CA ALA A 12 -25.31 -5.91 14.86
C ALA A 12 -23.77 -5.93 14.73
N ASP A 13 -23.16 -7.11 14.60
CA ASP A 13 -21.71 -7.29 14.43
C ASP A 13 -21.23 -6.84 13.03
N THR A 14 -22.08 -6.95 12.00
CA THR A 14 -21.78 -6.42 10.66
C THR A 14 -21.87 -4.89 10.58
N ASP A 15 -22.73 -4.26 11.36
CA ASP A 15 -22.90 -2.79 11.36
C ASP A 15 -21.71 -2.08 12.05
N THR A 16 -21.04 -2.74 13.00
CA THR A 16 -19.85 -2.21 13.68
C THR A 16 -18.56 -2.28 12.83
N ARG A 17 -18.58 -3.02 11.73
CA ARG A 17 -17.42 -3.19 10.83
C ARG A 17 -17.40 -2.20 9.67
N ARG A 18 -18.52 -1.56 9.38
CA ARG A 18 -18.60 -0.63 8.25
C ARG A 18 -17.74 0.61 8.53
N VAL A 19 -16.66 0.74 7.76
CA VAL A 19 -15.80 1.93 7.80
C VAL A 19 -16.38 2.97 6.84
N THR A 20 -16.59 4.19 7.35
CA THR A 20 -16.86 5.35 6.52
C THR A 20 -15.58 6.18 6.50
N PRO A 21 -14.83 6.22 5.39
CA PRO A 21 -13.59 6.99 5.33
C PRO A 21 -13.87 8.49 5.47
N PRO A 22 -12.95 9.26 6.07
CA PRO A 22 -13.06 10.70 6.13
C PRO A 22 -12.96 11.33 4.73
N PRO A 23 -13.56 12.51 4.50
CA PRO A 23 -13.40 13.21 3.22
C PRO A 23 -11.92 13.43 2.87
N GLY A 24 -11.54 13.06 1.67
CA GLY A 24 -10.14 13.13 1.24
C GLY A 24 -9.29 11.90 1.58
N ALA A 25 -9.89 10.83 2.12
CA ALA A 25 -9.19 9.57 2.40
C ALA A 25 -8.39 9.04 1.20
N ILE A 26 -7.32 8.31 1.48
CA ILE A 26 -6.31 7.90 0.50
C ILE A 26 -6.20 6.37 0.49
N ASP A 27 -6.36 5.77 -0.70
CA ASP A 27 -5.96 4.39 -0.94
C ASP A 27 -4.47 4.33 -1.29
N CYS A 28 -3.66 3.74 -0.44
CA CYS A 28 -2.21 3.75 -0.56
C CYS A 28 -1.62 2.57 -1.36
N ASP A 29 -2.45 1.71 -1.98
CA ASP A 29 -1.96 0.57 -2.77
C ASP A 29 -2.89 0.23 -3.94
N VAL A 30 -2.68 0.89 -5.07
CA VAL A 30 -3.42 0.62 -6.30
C VAL A 30 -2.45 0.30 -7.43
N ARG A 31 -2.73 -0.76 -8.19
CA ARG A 31 -1.85 -1.26 -9.25
C ARG A 31 -2.59 -1.34 -10.56
N ILE A 32 -2.16 -0.58 -11.55
CA ILE A 32 -2.75 -0.54 -12.89
C ILE A 32 -1.94 -1.44 -13.81
N THR A 33 -2.60 -2.26 -14.62
CA THR A 33 -1.95 -3.28 -15.44
C THR A 33 -2.03 -3.02 -16.94
N ALA A 34 -2.89 -2.09 -17.36
CA ALA A 34 -3.02 -1.69 -18.75
C ALA A 34 -3.19 -0.17 -18.86
N ALA A 35 -2.70 0.44 -19.92
CA ALA A 35 -3.09 1.78 -20.30
C ALA A 35 -4.48 1.77 -20.94
N SER A 36 -5.20 2.89 -20.89
CA SER A 36 -6.53 3.00 -21.45
C SER A 36 -6.56 2.64 -22.93
N GLY A 37 -7.38 1.65 -23.29
CA GLY A 37 -7.52 1.17 -24.68
C GLY A 37 -6.37 0.28 -25.18
N GLU A 38 -5.43 -0.09 -24.33
CA GLU A 38 -4.35 -1.02 -24.65
C GLU A 38 -4.61 -2.39 -24.01
N ALA A 39 -4.19 -3.46 -24.68
CA ALA A 39 -4.27 -4.79 -24.09
C ALA A 39 -3.22 -4.95 -22.98
N PRO A 40 -3.56 -5.56 -21.85
CA PRO A 40 -2.57 -5.84 -20.80
C PRO A 40 -1.50 -6.82 -21.31
N PRO A 41 -0.32 -6.83 -20.70
CA PRO A 41 0.64 -7.90 -20.89
C PRO A 41 0.00 -9.27 -20.64
N LYS A 42 0.54 -10.30 -21.32
CA LYS A 42 0.08 -11.67 -21.14
C LYS A 42 0.08 -12.06 -19.67
N ASP A 43 -0.95 -12.75 -19.26
CA ASP A 43 -1.15 -13.27 -17.88
C ASP A 43 -1.47 -12.20 -16.83
N LEU A 44 -1.71 -10.94 -17.22
CA LEU A 44 -2.24 -9.91 -16.32
C LEU A 44 -3.73 -9.61 -16.64
N PRO A 45 -4.53 -9.28 -15.64
CA PRO A 45 -5.91 -8.82 -15.85
C PRO A 45 -5.93 -7.48 -16.58
N ASP A 46 -6.99 -7.20 -17.29
CA ASP A 46 -7.24 -5.89 -17.91
C ASP A 46 -7.80 -4.90 -16.88
N CYS A 47 -6.91 -4.17 -16.24
CA CYS A 47 -7.25 -3.23 -15.18
C CYS A 47 -6.63 -1.85 -15.43
N PRO A 48 -7.20 -1.08 -16.39
CA PRO A 48 -6.82 0.32 -16.59
C PRO A 48 -7.34 1.22 -15.47
N ALA A 49 -6.86 2.45 -15.42
CA ALA A 49 -7.20 3.43 -14.37
C ALA A 49 -8.71 3.68 -14.26
N GLU A 50 -9.43 3.65 -15.37
CA GLU A 50 -10.89 3.85 -15.44
C GLU A 50 -11.65 2.74 -14.71
N HIS A 51 -11.12 1.51 -14.68
CA HIS A 51 -11.73 0.41 -13.93
C HIS A 51 -11.56 0.55 -12.41
N TYR A 52 -10.60 1.35 -11.96
CA TYR A 52 -10.45 1.64 -10.54
C TYR A 52 -11.45 2.71 -10.04
N ARG A 53 -11.91 3.64 -10.89
CA ARG A 53 -12.84 4.70 -10.46
C ARG A 53 -14.09 4.19 -9.73
N PRO A 54 -14.83 3.20 -10.23
CA PRO A 54 -15.97 2.63 -9.50
C PRO A 54 -15.58 2.05 -8.12
N VAL A 55 -14.39 1.44 -8.02
CA VAL A 55 -13.87 0.91 -6.75
C VAL A 55 -13.55 2.04 -5.78
N GLN A 56 -12.94 3.12 -6.28
CA GLN A 56 -12.65 4.32 -5.53
C GLN A 56 -13.92 4.94 -4.91
N ASP A 57 -15.00 5.03 -5.73
CA ASP A 57 -16.30 5.53 -5.29
C ASP A 57 -16.94 4.61 -4.23
N GLU A 58 -16.89 3.30 -4.45
CA GLU A 58 -17.42 2.31 -3.50
C GLU A 58 -16.70 2.34 -2.15
N LEU A 59 -15.37 2.50 -2.19
CA LEU A 59 -14.53 2.63 -1.00
C LEU A 59 -14.72 3.99 -0.30
N GLY A 60 -15.23 5.01 -0.98
CA GLY A 60 -15.34 6.37 -0.46
C GLY A 60 -13.99 7.06 -0.29
N VAL A 61 -12.96 6.67 -1.05
CA VAL A 61 -11.64 7.30 -1.02
C VAL A 61 -11.50 8.31 -2.17
N ALA A 62 -10.83 9.41 -1.91
CA ALA A 62 -10.73 10.51 -2.88
C ALA A 62 -9.38 10.55 -3.61
N ARG A 63 -8.35 9.99 -3.01
CA ARG A 63 -6.96 10.07 -3.49
C ARG A 63 -6.31 8.68 -3.51
N VAL A 64 -5.23 8.55 -4.28
CA VAL A 64 -4.61 7.26 -4.55
C VAL A 64 -3.08 7.34 -4.59
N VAL A 65 -2.43 6.28 -4.12
CA VAL A 65 -1.01 6.01 -4.36
C VAL A 65 -0.90 4.82 -5.29
N LEU A 66 -0.40 5.09 -6.50
CA LEU A 66 -0.17 4.08 -7.54
C LEU A 66 1.17 3.39 -7.31
N ILE A 67 1.14 2.08 -7.33
CA ILE A 67 2.33 1.24 -7.14
C ILE A 67 2.61 0.47 -8.42
N GLN A 68 3.83 0.58 -8.96
CA GLN A 68 4.24 -0.19 -10.12
C GLN A 68 4.10 -1.69 -9.86
N PRO A 69 3.32 -2.43 -10.68
CA PRO A 69 3.24 -3.89 -10.58
C PRO A 69 4.59 -4.55 -10.85
N ASP A 70 4.99 -5.52 -10.02
CA ASP A 70 6.25 -6.27 -10.23
C ASP A 70 6.28 -6.96 -11.60
N ALA A 71 5.13 -7.40 -12.10
CA ALA A 71 4.99 -8.06 -13.40
C ALA A 71 5.26 -7.13 -14.61
N LEU A 72 5.11 -5.81 -14.45
CA LEU A 72 5.49 -4.83 -15.48
C LEU A 72 6.97 -4.43 -15.37
N GLY A 73 7.62 -4.80 -14.28
CA GLY A 73 9.04 -4.53 -14.05
C GLY A 73 9.36 -3.03 -14.15
N PHE A 74 10.35 -2.71 -14.96
CA PHE A 74 10.87 -1.35 -15.09
C PHE A 74 10.20 -0.53 -16.22
N ASP A 75 9.19 -1.05 -16.89
CA ASP A 75 8.37 -0.29 -17.83
C ASP A 75 7.28 0.45 -17.07
N ASN A 76 7.52 1.73 -16.80
CA ASN A 76 6.62 2.59 -16.06
C ASN A 76 5.59 3.31 -16.93
N SER A 77 5.47 2.99 -18.21
CA SER A 77 4.57 3.69 -19.15
C SER A 77 3.11 3.63 -18.70
N THR A 78 2.63 2.45 -18.31
CA THR A 78 1.27 2.23 -17.77
C THR A 78 1.04 3.01 -16.46
N LEU A 79 2.03 3.01 -15.57
CA LEU A 79 1.96 3.77 -14.31
C LEU A 79 1.83 5.28 -14.58
N LEU A 80 2.61 5.82 -15.51
CA LEU A 80 2.58 7.24 -15.85
C LEU A 80 1.26 7.64 -16.53
N ALA A 81 0.73 6.79 -17.41
CA ALA A 81 -0.59 7.01 -18.01
C ALA A 81 -1.70 7.03 -16.93
N ALA A 82 -1.67 6.08 -16.01
CA ALA A 82 -2.62 6.02 -14.90
C ALA A 82 -2.51 7.25 -13.97
N LEU A 83 -1.28 7.69 -13.69
CA LEU A 83 -1.05 8.88 -12.88
C LEU A 83 -1.71 10.11 -13.49
N GLN A 84 -1.63 10.30 -14.81
CA GLN A 84 -2.32 11.42 -15.50
C GLN A 84 -3.83 11.33 -15.35
N VAL A 85 -4.42 10.13 -15.49
CA VAL A 85 -5.88 9.92 -15.38
C VAL A 85 -6.38 10.16 -13.96
N LEU A 86 -5.61 9.77 -12.94
CA LEU A 86 -6.04 9.79 -11.54
C LEU A 86 -5.54 11.03 -10.76
N SER A 87 -4.77 11.92 -11.37
CA SER A 87 -4.24 13.12 -10.71
C SER A 87 -5.31 14.19 -10.40
N ALA A 88 -6.45 14.16 -11.08
CA ALA A 88 -7.60 14.98 -10.75
C ALA A 88 -8.76 14.12 -10.24
N ASP A 89 -9.63 14.72 -9.43
CA ASP A 89 -10.88 14.09 -9.05
C ASP A 89 -11.79 13.89 -10.29
N PRO A 90 -12.82 13.04 -10.23
CA PRO A 90 -13.69 12.77 -11.38
C PRO A 90 -14.38 14.01 -11.96
N GLU A 91 -14.57 15.03 -11.15
CA GLU A 91 -15.22 16.30 -11.53
C GLU A 91 -14.21 17.34 -12.05
N GLY A 92 -12.90 17.08 -11.90
CA GLY A 92 -11.83 18.00 -12.29
C GLY A 92 -11.74 19.27 -11.44
N VAL A 93 -12.29 19.23 -10.23
CA VAL A 93 -12.32 20.36 -9.29
C VAL A 93 -11.11 20.34 -8.36
N VAL A 94 -10.67 19.15 -7.95
CA VAL A 94 -9.50 18.96 -7.11
C VAL A 94 -8.39 18.33 -7.93
N GLU A 95 -7.26 19.00 -7.99
CA GLU A 95 -6.02 18.47 -8.55
C GLU A 95 -5.16 17.87 -7.44
N ASP A 96 -4.10 17.15 -7.82
CA ASP A 96 -3.16 16.52 -6.87
C ASP A 96 -3.76 15.32 -6.11
N CYS A 97 -4.61 14.53 -6.80
CA CYS A 97 -5.29 13.37 -6.21
C CYS A 97 -4.47 12.08 -6.28
N ALA A 98 -3.33 12.04 -6.94
CA ALA A 98 -2.53 10.82 -7.10
C ALA A 98 -1.04 11.02 -6.83
N ARG A 99 -0.39 9.95 -6.34
CA ARG A 99 1.07 9.77 -6.25
C ARG A 99 1.45 8.47 -6.92
N ALA A 100 2.72 8.33 -7.31
CA ALA A 100 3.18 7.11 -7.95
C ALA A 100 4.55 6.66 -7.42
N PHE A 101 4.68 5.36 -7.24
CA PHE A 101 5.93 4.67 -6.92
C PHE A 101 6.32 3.79 -8.12
N CYS A 102 7.35 4.18 -8.83
CA CYS A 102 7.87 3.49 -10.02
C CYS A 102 8.92 2.42 -9.67
N MET A 103 9.31 1.60 -10.63
CA MET A 103 10.48 0.74 -10.51
C MET A 103 11.59 1.25 -11.44
N VAL A 104 12.81 1.39 -10.92
CA VAL A 104 13.97 1.82 -11.68
C VAL A 104 15.16 0.90 -11.42
N ARG A 105 15.98 0.67 -12.47
CA ARG A 105 17.15 -0.22 -12.36
C ARG A 105 18.29 0.45 -11.59
N PRO A 106 19.14 -0.31 -10.90
CA PRO A 106 20.43 0.18 -10.48
C PRO A 106 21.17 0.79 -11.68
N GLY A 107 21.66 2.02 -11.50
CA GLY A 107 22.37 2.72 -12.58
C GLY A 107 21.50 3.52 -13.56
N THR A 108 20.17 3.53 -13.43
CA THR A 108 19.27 4.40 -14.23
C THR A 108 19.82 5.83 -14.28
N ASP A 109 19.78 6.45 -15.46
CA ASP A 109 20.37 7.78 -15.69
C ASP A 109 19.68 8.83 -14.78
N ALA A 110 20.45 9.83 -14.36
CA ALA A 110 19.95 10.95 -13.56
C ALA A 110 18.92 11.81 -14.31
N ALA A 111 19.04 11.88 -15.65
CA ALA A 111 18.05 12.59 -16.47
C ALA A 111 16.71 11.86 -16.45
N GLU A 112 16.70 10.53 -16.65
CA GLU A 112 15.50 9.70 -16.59
C GLU A 112 14.82 9.79 -15.21
N LEU A 113 15.58 9.74 -14.12
CA LEU A 113 15.02 9.90 -12.77
C LEU A 113 14.35 11.27 -12.57
N LYS A 114 14.93 12.33 -13.12
CA LYS A 114 14.36 13.67 -13.06
C LYS A 114 13.11 13.81 -13.94
N ASP A 115 13.10 13.16 -15.10
CA ASP A 115 11.93 13.15 -15.98
C ASP A 115 10.75 12.41 -15.33
N LEU A 116 11.00 11.28 -14.67
CA LEU A 116 9.99 10.57 -13.88
C LEU A 116 9.48 11.43 -12.72
N ALA A 117 10.37 12.12 -12.00
CA ALA A 117 9.96 13.03 -10.93
C ALA A 117 9.13 14.22 -11.46
N ALA A 118 9.50 14.79 -12.61
CA ALA A 118 8.75 15.85 -13.27
C ALA A 118 7.36 15.37 -13.76
N ALA A 119 7.22 14.08 -14.07
CA ALA A 119 5.96 13.45 -14.43
C ALA A 119 5.05 13.16 -13.21
N GLY A 120 5.49 13.45 -11.98
CA GLY A 120 4.71 13.29 -10.75
C GLY A 120 5.00 11.99 -9.97
N VAL A 121 6.06 11.25 -10.31
CA VAL A 121 6.53 10.12 -9.50
C VAL A 121 7.16 10.65 -8.21
N THR A 122 6.77 10.09 -7.06
CA THR A 122 7.19 10.54 -5.73
C THR A 122 7.97 9.50 -4.95
N GLY A 123 8.08 8.27 -5.46
CA GLY A 123 8.81 7.21 -4.81
C GLY A 123 9.24 6.09 -5.74
N MET A 124 10.04 5.18 -5.22
CA MET A 124 10.37 3.96 -5.94
C MET A 124 9.97 2.71 -5.16
N ARG A 125 9.51 1.71 -5.90
CA ARG A 125 9.29 0.37 -5.40
C ARG A 125 10.54 -0.47 -5.64
N VAL A 126 10.96 -1.19 -4.60
CA VAL A 126 12.01 -2.22 -4.68
C VAL A 126 11.40 -3.52 -4.15
N THR A 127 11.43 -4.57 -4.96
CA THR A 127 11.05 -5.90 -4.52
C THR A 127 12.30 -6.76 -4.29
N MET A 128 12.36 -7.36 -3.10
CA MET A 128 13.43 -8.23 -2.64
C MET A 128 12.84 -9.59 -2.20
N LEU A 129 11.66 -9.91 -2.71
CA LEU A 129 11.05 -11.21 -2.53
C LEU A 129 11.83 -12.27 -3.33
N ARG A 130 12.04 -13.42 -2.73
CA ARG A 130 12.81 -14.52 -3.34
C ARG A 130 12.34 -14.83 -4.75
N HIS A 131 13.25 -14.86 -5.70
CA HIS A 131 13.03 -15.05 -7.15
C HIS A 131 12.27 -13.91 -7.86
N GLN A 132 12.12 -12.76 -7.20
CA GLN A 132 11.48 -11.56 -7.76
C GLN A 132 12.31 -10.30 -7.44
N GLU A 133 13.58 -10.48 -7.12
CA GLU A 133 14.44 -9.37 -6.72
C GLU A 133 14.62 -8.37 -7.88
N SER A 134 14.25 -7.11 -7.65
CA SER A 134 14.41 -6.04 -8.65
C SER A 134 15.83 -5.47 -8.71
N CYS A 135 16.65 -5.78 -7.70
CA CYS A 135 18.08 -5.43 -7.72
C CYS A 135 18.87 -6.44 -6.87
N PRO A 136 20.19 -6.61 -7.09
CA PRO A 136 21.04 -7.41 -6.23
C PRO A 136 21.13 -6.87 -4.80
N TRP A 137 21.14 -7.77 -3.80
CA TRP A 137 21.24 -7.38 -2.39
C TRP A 137 22.47 -6.54 -2.03
N ASP A 138 23.57 -6.73 -2.70
CA ASP A 138 24.82 -5.97 -2.51
C ASP A 138 24.79 -4.58 -3.19
N GLU A 139 23.78 -4.32 -4.01
CA GLU A 139 23.60 -3.03 -4.70
C GLU A 139 22.50 -2.15 -4.08
N ILE A 140 21.57 -2.73 -3.32
CA ILE A 140 20.35 -2.04 -2.88
C ILE A 140 20.67 -0.77 -2.05
N ASP A 141 21.63 -0.81 -1.14
CA ASP A 141 21.99 0.35 -0.31
C ASP A 141 22.44 1.54 -1.16
N ARG A 142 23.34 1.27 -2.13
CA ARG A 142 23.83 2.29 -3.06
C ARG A 142 22.73 2.79 -3.97
N HIS A 143 21.86 1.89 -4.43
CA HIS A 143 20.73 2.23 -5.30
C HIS A 143 19.74 3.16 -4.60
N VAL A 144 19.27 2.81 -3.41
CA VAL A 144 18.35 3.61 -2.60
C VAL A 144 18.92 5.00 -2.33
N ARG A 145 20.15 5.08 -1.82
CA ARG A 145 20.79 6.38 -1.53
C ARG A 145 20.90 7.26 -2.76
N ARG A 146 21.40 6.68 -3.89
CA ARG A 146 21.56 7.43 -5.13
C ARG A 146 20.23 7.98 -5.66
N VAL A 147 19.17 7.18 -5.66
CA VAL A 147 17.86 7.63 -6.13
C VAL A 147 17.33 8.71 -5.22
N HIS A 148 17.38 8.52 -3.90
CA HIS A 148 16.94 9.54 -2.94
C HIS A 148 17.74 10.84 -3.08
N ASP A 149 19.07 10.79 -3.19
CA ASP A 149 19.92 11.98 -3.34
C ASP A 149 19.59 12.80 -4.60
N LEU A 150 19.12 12.13 -5.66
CA LEU A 150 18.77 12.78 -6.93
C LEU A 150 17.33 13.31 -6.99
N THR A 151 16.40 12.68 -6.29
CA THR A 151 14.95 12.91 -6.46
C THR A 151 14.23 13.25 -5.17
N GLY A 152 14.80 12.93 -4.02
CA GLY A 152 14.11 13.02 -2.72
C GLY A 152 13.09 11.89 -2.48
N TRP A 153 13.02 10.89 -3.35
CA TRP A 153 11.99 9.83 -3.27
C TRP A 153 12.12 8.96 -2.03
N ASP A 154 10.95 8.54 -1.55
CA ASP A 154 10.79 7.47 -0.56
C ASP A 154 10.80 6.09 -1.24
N VAL A 155 10.88 5.03 -0.42
CA VAL A 155 11.03 3.66 -0.92
C VAL A 155 9.93 2.77 -0.37
N GLU A 156 9.17 2.11 -1.24
CA GLU A 156 8.39 0.95 -0.88
C GLU A 156 9.26 -0.30 -1.05
N LEU A 157 9.54 -0.99 0.05
CA LEU A 157 10.37 -2.18 0.09
C LEU A 157 9.53 -3.43 0.33
N ALA A 158 9.30 -4.22 -0.71
CA ALA A 158 8.64 -5.51 -0.62
C ALA A 158 9.66 -6.61 -0.32
N MET A 159 9.62 -7.21 0.86
CA MET A 159 10.49 -8.30 1.29
C MET A 159 9.77 -9.22 2.28
N ASP A 160 10.37 -10.37 2.59
CA ASP A 160 9.87 -11.19 3.70
C ASP A 160 10.19 -10.49 5.02
N GLY A 161 9.15 -10.17 5.79
CA GLY A 161 9.28 -9.53 7.10
C GLY A 161 10.08 -10.38 8.11
N SER A 162 10.13 -11.69 7.92
CA SER A 162 10.92 -12.58 8.76
C SER A 162 12.43 -12.32 8.65
N ASP A 163 12.88 -11.82 7.48
CA ASP A 163 14.29 -11.54 7.18
C ASP A 163 14.72 -10.11 7.57
N LEU A 164 13.79 -9.27 8.05
CA LEU A 164 14.10 -7.89 8.45
C LEU A 164 15.25 -7.78 9.45
N HIS A 165 15.44 -8.79 10.30
CA HIS A 165 16.52 -8.79 11.30
C HIS A 165 17.92 -8.84 10.66
N GLU A 166 18.07 -9.37 9.45
CA GLU A 166 19.33 -9.44 8.73
C GLU A 166 19.72 -8.09 8.12
N VAL A 167 18.73 -7.30 7.70
CA VAL A 167 18.94 -6.04 6.95
C VAL A 167 18.56 -4.78 7.74
N ALA A 168 18.06 -4.91 8.95
CA ALA A 168 17.58 -3.81 9.77
C ALA A 168 18.61 -2.67 9.97
N GLN A 169 19.88 -3.00 10.09
CA GLN A 169 20.95 -1.99 10.26
C GLN A 169 21.13 -1.17 8.97
N MET A 170 21.06 -1.81 7.81
CA MET A 170 21.14 -1.14 6.50
C MET A 170 19.92 -0.23 6.29
N ILE A 171 18.71 -0.76 6.46
CA ILE A 171 17.44 -0.01 6.31
C ILE A 171 17.43 1.21 7.23
N ARG A 172 17.85 1.06 8.48
CA ARG A 172 17.92 2.17 9.45
C ARG A 172 18.83 3.32 9.00
N ALA A 173 19.83 3.03 8.18
CA ALA A 173 20.79 4.01 7.69
C ALA A 173 20.35 4.72 6.40
N TRP A 174 19.23 4.33 5.81
CA TRP A 174 18.70 4.99 4.60
C TRP A 174 18.18 6.40 4.94
N PRO A 175 18.35 7.36 4.01
CA PRO A 175 17.98 8.76 4.26
C PRO A 175 16.48 9.04 4.11
N CYS A 176 15.73 8.15 3.43
CA CYS A 176 14.31 8.27 3.05
C CYS A 176 13.36 7.62 4.05
N ASN A 177 12.05 7.82 3.88
CA ASN A 177 11.05 6.95 4.47
C ASN A 177 11.03 5.59 3.75
N ILE A 178 10.71 4.55 4.48
CA ILE A 178 10.61 3.19 3.98
C ILE A 178 9.22 2.67 4.29
N ILE A 179 8.49 2.27 3.27
CA ILE A 179 7.15 1.70 3.39
C ILE A 179 7.26 0.19 3.20
N LEU A 180 6.86 -0.57 4.19
CA LEU A 180 6.78 -2.03 4.12
C LEU A 180 5.33 -2.41 3.78
N PRO A 181 5.05 -2.95 2.59
CA PRO A 181 3.71 -3.37 2.20
C PRO A 181 3.26 -4.65 2.91
N ASP A 182 2.03 -5.09 2.67
CA ASP A 182 1.49 -6.39 3.02
C ASP A 182 1.66 -6.71 4.54
N LEU A 183 1.22 -5.81 5.43
CA LEU A 183 1.38 -5.93 6.88
C LEU A 183 2.84 -6.18 7.32
N GLY A 184 3.81 -5.58 6.61
CA GLY A 184 5.24 -5.77 6.87
C GLY A 184 5.83 -7.04 6.27
N GLY A 185 5.09 -7.74 5.40
CA GLY A 185 5.58 -8.88 4.63
C GLY A 185 5.74 -10.20 5.41
N PHE A 186 5.07 -10.40 6.54
CA PHE A 186 5.20 -11.60 7.38
C PHE A 186 4.46 -12.82 6.82
N ARG A 187 4.80 -13.24 5.60
CA ARG A 187 4.09 -14.28 4.85
C ARG A 187 4.26 -15.69 5.42
N PHE A 188 5.42 -16.01 5.99
CA PHE A 188 5.75 -17.38 6.46
C PHE A 188 5.64 -17.53 7.97
N SER A 189 5.83 -16.47 8.73
CA SER A 189 5.72 -16.50 10.18
C SER A 189 5.06 -15.24 10.70
N ARG A 190 3.95 -15.40 11.38
CA ARG A 190 3.13 -14.30 11.96
C ARG A 190 3.42 -14.09 13.45
N SER A 191 4.37 -14.84 14.00
CA SER A 191 4.70 -14.75 15.42
C SER A 191 5.25 -13.37 15.79
N LEU A 192 4.60 -12.70 16.71
CA LEU A 192 5.01 -11.41 17.25
C LEU A 192 6.33 -11.47 18.04
N THR A 193 6.80 -12.68 18.35
CA THR A 193 8.07 -12.90 19.08
C THR A 193 9.25 -13.20 18.16
N GLN A 194 9.03 -13.36 16.85
CA GLN A 194 10.10 -13.66 15.90
C GLN A 194 11.11 -12.50 15.76
N PRO A 195 12.37 -12.77 15.35
CA PRO A 195 13.40 -11.74 15.22
C PRO A 195 13.02 -10.61 14.25
N GLY A 196 12.41 -10.95 13.11
CA GLY A 196 11.96 -9.97 12.11
C GLY A 196 10.97 -8.97 12.68
N PHE A 197 9.96 -9.42 13.45
CA PHE A 197 8.98 -8.54 14.07
C PHE A 197 9.60 -7.62 15.13
N ARG A 198 10.53 -8.13 15.94
CA ARG A 198 11.29 -7.28 16.88
C ARG A 198 12.10 -6.21 16.15
N SER A 199 12.70 -6.56 15.01
CA SER A 199 13.42 -5.61 14.17
C SER A 199 12.49 -4.56 13.56
N LEU A 200 11.31 -4.97 13.07
CA LEU A 200 10.28 -4.04 12.60
C LEU A 200 9.95 -3.00 13.68
N ARG A 201 9.69 -3.45 14.91
CA ARG A 201 9.40 -2.53 16.03
C ARG A 201 10.50 -1.50 16.21
N HIS A 202 11.76 -1.92 16.26
CA HIS A 202 12.88 -0.99 16.41
C HIS A 202 13.05 -0.03 15.22
N LEU A 203 12.70 -0.44 14.02
CA LEU A 203 12.77 0.40 12.83
C LEU A 203 11.67 1.47 12.84
N VAL A 204 10.45 1.09 13.19
CA VAL A 204 9.29 1.99 13.31
C VAL A 204 9.49 3.02 14.42
N ASP A 205 9.94 2.62 15.62
CA ASP A 205 10.22 3.51 16.76
C ASP A 205 11.18 4.67 16.42
N ARG A 206 11.97 4.51 15.35
CA ARG A 206 12.91 5.55 14.90
C ARG A 206 12.33 6.51 13.85
N GLY A 207 11.07 6.30 13.46
CA GLY A 207 10.26 7.28 12.77
C GLY A 207 10.37 7.35 11.25
N ARG A 208 11.12 6.44 10.59
CA ARG A 208 11.24 6.42 9.11
C ARG A 208 10.62 5.20 8.44
N VAL A 209 10.25 4.18 9.21
CA VAL A 209 9.62 2.99 8.67
C VAL A 209 8.12 3.04 8.93
N TRP A 210 7.38 2.78 7.89
CA TRP A 210 5.93 2.75 7.83
C TRP A 210 5.47 1.36 7.43
N VAL A 211 4.29 0.96 7.85
CA VAL A 211 3.69 -0.30 7.44
C VAL A 211 2.37 -0.03 6.72
N LYS A 212 2.21 -0.66 5.58
CA LYS A 212 0.97 -0.61 4.82
C LYS A 212 0.09 -1.79 5.20
N LEU A 213 -1.09 -1.50 5.73
CA LEU A 213 -2.14 -2.46 6.05
C LEU A 213 -2.89 -2.79 4.75
N ALA A 214 -2.30 -3.66 3.94
CA ALA A 214 -2.82 -4.05 2.64
C ALA A 214 -2.64 -5.55 2.43
N ALA A 215 -3.39 -6.13 1.49
CA ALA A 215 -3.27 -7.51 1.05
C ALA A 215 -3.15 -8.55 2.19
N PRO A 216 -4.03 -8.57 3.21
CA PRO A 216 -3.93 -9.49 4.35
C PRO A 216 -3.95 -10.96 3.91
N TYR A 217 -4.56 -11.25 2.77
CA TYR A 217 -4.62 -12.59 2.17
C TYR A 217 -3.25 -13.15 1.78
N LEU A 218 -2.21 -12.32 1.64
CA LEU A 218 -0.83 -12.77 1.42
C LEU A 218 -0.17 -13.29 2.71
N ILE A 219 -0.67 -12.86 3.85
CA ILE A 219 -0.18 -13.25 5.17
C ILE A 219 -0.93 -14.49 5.67
N GLY A 220 -2.22 -14.58 5.39
CA GLY A 220 -3.07 -15.68 5.78
C GLY A 220 -4.48 -15.49 5.23
N LYS A 221 -5.40 -16.37 5.59
CA LYS A 221 -6.81 -16.16 5.23
C LYS A 221 -7.29 -14.87 5.87
N ASP A 222 -7.89 -13.99 5.08
CA ASP A 222 -8.46 -12.74 5.60
C ASP A 222 -9.47 -13.01 6.72
N GLY A 223 -9.45 -12.19 7.77
CA GLY A 223 -10.24 -12.39 8.97
C GLY A 223 -9.77 -13.55 9.86
N SER A 224 -8.66 -14.23 9.52
CA SER A 224 -8.11 -15.24 10.42
C SER A 224 -7.55 -14.62 11.70
N PRO A 225 -7.62 -15.35 12.85
CA PRO A 225 -7.12 -14.82 14.12
C PRO A 225 -5.67 -14.33 14.05
N GLU A 226 -4.82 -15.02 13.30
CA GLU A 226 -3.39 -14.70 13.19
C GLU A 226 -3.15 -13.40 12.42
N VAL A 227 -3.93 -13.14 11.37
CA VAL A 227 -3.86 -11.88 10.60
C VAL A 227 -4.39 -10.74 11.45
N SER A 228 -5.52 -10.94 12.13
CA SER A 228 -6.12 -9.94 13.01
C SER A 228 -5.22 -9.61 14.21
N GLU A 229 -4.54 -10.60 14.80
CA GLU A 229 -3.57 -10.39 15.88
C GLU A 229 -2.36 -9.57 15.39
N LEU A 230 -1.82 -9.88 14.20
CA LEU A 230 -0.71 -9.12 13.62
C LEU A 230 -1.11 -7.68 13.32
N ALA A 231 -2.25 -7.48 12.63
CA ALA A 231 -2.74 -6.15 12.27
C ALA A 231 -3.06 -5.31 13.52
N GLY A 232 -3.79 -5.89 14.49
CA GLY A 232 -4.08 -5.25 15.77
C GLY A 232 -2.82 -4.85 16.52
N ALA A 233 -1.84 -5.74 16.63
CA ALA A 233 -0.57 -5.44 17.30
C ALA A 233 0.23 -4.32 16.63
N LEU A 234 0.19 -4.21 15.29
CA LEU A 234 0.82 -3.12 14.54
C LEU A 234 0.14 -1.79 14.83
N VAL A 235 -1.19 -1.76 14.79
CA VAL A 235 -1.99 -0.55 15.03
C VAL A 235 -1.89 -0.10 16.49
N ASP A 236 -2.07 -1.00 17.44
CA ASP A 236 -2.02 -0.69 18.88
C ASP A 236 -0.66 -0.11 19.27
N TRP A 237 0.39 -0.53 18.59
CA TRP A 237 1.74 -0.12 18.93
C TRP A 237 2.17 1.20 18.26
N ALA A 238 1.86 1.43 16.99
CA ALA A 238 2.32 2.62 16.26
C ALA A 238 1.28 3.09 15.22
N PRO A 239 0.06 3.50 15.65
CA PRO A 239 -0.99 3.91 14.71
C PRO A 239 -0.56 5.06 13.79
N GLU A 240 0.37 5.92 14.24
CA GLU A 240 0.94 7.04 13.49
C GLU A 240 1.94 6.61 12.40
N ARG A 241 2.21 5.31 12.26
CA ARG A 241 3.10 4.73 11.24
C ARG A 241 2.38 3.72 10.34
N MET A 242 1.07 3.66 10.44
CA MET A 242 0.23 2.78 9.62
C MET A 242 -0.45 3.59 8.52
N VAL A 243 -0.51 3.02 7.31
CA VAL A 243 -1.34 3.48 6.21
C VAL A 243 -2.12 2.30 5.66
N TRP A 244 -3.26 2.55 5.02
CA TRP A 244 -4.10 1.49 4.45
C TRP A 244 -4.06 1.52 2.92
N GLY A 245 -4.26 0.35 2.29
CA GLY A 245 -4.41 0.24 0.84
C GLY A 245 -5.24 -0.97 0.43
N SER A 246 -6.03 -0.81 -0.62
CA SER A 246 -6.91 -1.86 -1.15
C SER A 246 -6.14 -3.03 -1.79
N ALA A 247 -4.92 -2.80 -2.24
CA ALA A 247 -4.16 -3.72 -3.09
C ALA A 247 -4.86 -4.07 -4.42
N TRP A 248 -5.84 -3.25 -4.86
CA TRP A 248 -6.55 -3.46 -6.13
C TRP A 248 -5.57 -3.53 -7.31
N PRO A 249 -5.74 -4.42 -8.28
CA PRO A 249 -6.77 -5.42 -8.48
C PRO A 249 -6.41 -6.82 -7.93
N HIS A 250 -5.66 -6.89 -6.83
CA HIS A 250 -5.29 -8.13 -6.13
C HIS A 250 -4.38 -9.06 -6.94
N LEU A 251 -3.39 -8.51 -7.65
CA LEU A 251 -2.50 -9.23 -8.58
C LEU A 251 -1.75 -10.42 -7.95
N ASN A 252 -1.54 -10.38 -6.65
CA ASN A 252 -0.84 -11.45 -5.92
C ASN A 252 -1.79 -12.46 -5.28
N TRP A 253 -3.10 -12.41 -5.60
CA TRP A 253 -4.05 -13.43 -5.18
C TRP A 253 -3.75 -14.76 -5.84
N THR A 254 -3.64 -15.82 -5.05
CA THR A 254 -3.33 -17.19 -5.51
C THR A 254 -4.49 -18.16 -5.35
N GLY A 255 -5.65 -17.67 -4.90
CA GLY A 255 -6.89 -18.45 -4.81
C GLY A 255 -7.60 -18.59 -6.16
N GLU A 256 -8.79 -19.19 -6.12
CA GLU A 256 -9.63 -19.31 -7.32
C GLU A 256 -10.12 -17.92 -7.79
N ALA A 257 -10.27 -17.73 -9.08
CA ALA A 257 -10.69 -16.45 -9.67
C ALA A 257 -12.07 -15.99 -9.15
N ASP A 258 -12.97 -16.94 -8.89
CA ASP A 258 -14.33 -16.67 -8.37
C ASP A 258 -14.34 -16.25 -6.89
N SER A 259 -13.18 -16.28 -6.22
CA SER A 259 -13.00 -15.89 -4.82
C SER A 259 -11.99 -14.74 -4.64
N LEU A 260 -11.82 -13.91 -5.68
CA LEU A 260 -11.02 -12.68 -5.57
C LEU A 260 -11.46 -11.86 -4.36
N PRO A 261 -10.52 -11.32 -3.56
CA PRO A 261 -10.86 -10.41 -2.50
C PRO A 261 -11.63 -9.20 -3.02
N GLU A 262 -12.63 -8.78 -2.29
CA GLU A 262 -13.34 -7.53 -2.56
C GLU A 262 -12.68 -6.39 -1.80
N SER A 263 -12.38 -5.29 -2.46
CA SER A 263 -11.71 -4.13 -1.84
C SER A 263 -12.53 -3.56 -0.67
N LEU A 264 -13.87 -3.59 -0.77
CA LEU A 264 -14.74 -3.19 0.33
C LEU A 264 -14.59 -4.12 1.55
N GLY A 265 -14.51 -5.43 1.36
CA GLY A 265 -14.26 -6.39 2.44
C GLY A 265 -12.91 -6.16 3.14
N LEU A 266 -11.90 -5.70 2.40
CA LEU A 266 -10.61 -5.31 3.00
C LEU A 266 -10.70 -4.01 3.81
N MET A 267 -11.56 -3.07 3.42
CA MET A 267 -11.87 -1.88 4.23
C MET A 267 -12.62 -2.27 5.52
N GLU A 268 -13.54 -3.21 5.45
CA GLU A 268 -14.23 -3.74 6.64
C GLU A 268 -13.25 -4.48 7.57
N SER A 269 -12.23 -5.15 7.02
CA SER A 269 -11.17 -5.76 7.83
C SER A 269 -10.39 -4.69 8.61
N LEU A 270 -10.13 -3.51 8.04
CA LEU A 270 -9.56 -2.38 8.78
C LEU A 270 -10.47 -1.99 9.96
N GLY A 271 -11.80 -1.92 9.76
CA GLY A 271 -12.77 -1.65 10.83
C GLY A 271 -12.75 -2.68 11.95
N ALA A 272 -12.45 -3.94 11.61
CA ALA A 272 -12.30 -5.00 12.61
C ALA A 272 -10.97 -4.90 13.40
N TRP A 273 -9.90 -4.43 12.77
CA TRP A 273 -8.58 -4.25 13.42
C TRP A 273 -8.51 -2.96 14.25
N VAL A 274 -9.26 -1.93 13.84
CA VAL A 274 -9.20 -0.57 14.39
C VAL A 274 -10.61 -0.11 14.75
N THR A 275 -11.01 -0.27 16.00
CA THR A 275 -12.35 0.12 16.47
C THR A 275 -12.46 1.62 16.74
N ASP A 276 -11.36 2.31 17.00
CA ASP A 276 -11.31 3.75 17.26
C ASP A 276 -11.35 4.51 15.93
N GLU A 277 -12.36 5.37 15.76
CA GLU A 277 -12.58 6.17 14.56
C GLU A 277 -11.46 7.20 14.32
N GLU A 278 -10.96 7.85 15.37
CA GLU A 278 -9.87 8.83 15.24
C GLU A 278 -8.58 8.14 14.74
N VAL A 279 -8.33 6.90 15.18
CA VAL A 279 -7.21 6.10 14.71
C VAL A 279 -7.42 5.66 13.25
N ARG A 280 -8.65 5.29 12.85
CA ARG A 280 -8.94 4.98 11.44
C ARG A 280 -8.75 6.19 10.54
N ASP A 281 -9.24 7.34 10.94
CA ASP A 281 -9.09 8.59 10.18
C ASP A 281 -7.62 8.96 10.03
N ARG A 282 -6.83 8.79 11.06
CA ARG A 282 -5.37 8.96 11.00
C ARG A 282 -4.74 8.03 9.96
N ILE A 283 -5.10 6.74 9.94
CA ILE A 283 -4.56 5.73 9.01
C ILE A 283 -4.99 6.01 7.56
N LEU A 284 -6.22 6.48 7.36
CA LEU A 284 -6.80 6.70 6.04
C LEU A 284 -6.52 8.10 5.47
N LEU A 285 -6.19 9.07 6.30
CA LEU A 285 -6.06 10.47 5.89
C LEU A 285 -4.76 11.12 6.38
N GLU A 286 -4.59 11.33 7.70
CA GLU A 286 -3.50 12.17 8.23
C GLU A 286 -2.11 11.58 7.96
N ASN A 287 -1.96 10.28 8.20
CA ASN A 287 -0.70 9.57 7.98
C ASN A 287 -0.29 9.58 6.51
N PRO A 288 -1.16 9.17 5.55
CA PRO A 288 -0.78 9.19 4.15
C PRO A 288 -0.62 10.62 3.59
N GLU A 289 -1.37 11.63 4.07
CA GLU A 289 -1.09 13.02 3.71
C GLU A 289 0.34 13.42 4.07
N GLY A 290 0.74 13.15 5.30
CA GLY A 290 2.10 13.46 5.78
C GLY A 290 3.18 12.65 5.09
N LEU A 291 2.95 11.34 4.87
CA LEU A 291 3.93 10.42 4.27
C LEU A 291 4.16 10.71 2.78
N TYR A 292 3.09 10.85 2.01
CA TYR A 292 3.16 10.98 0.55
C TYR A 292 3.13 12.43 0.06
N GLY A 293 3.06 13.40 0.99
CA GLY A 293 3.11 14.82 0.66
C GLY A 293 1.88 15.32 -0.09
N PHE A 294 0.70 14.78 0.22
CA PHE A 294 -0.55 15.35 -0.27
C PHE A 294 -0.87 16.66 0.47
N GLY A 295 -1.47 17.60 -0.25
CA GLY A 295 -2.05 18.80 0.37
C GLY A 295 -3.28 18.46 1.23
N MET A 296 -3.71 19.38 2.09
CA MET A 296 -4.96 19.23 2.82
C MET A 296 -6.13 19.14 1.85
N TRP A 297 -7.05 18.17 2.09
CA TRP A 297 -8.25 18.05 1.29
C TRP A 297 -9.16 19.26 1.47
N PRO A 298 -9.65 19.89 0.37
CA PRO A 298 -10.55 21.02 0.49
C PRO A 298 -11.89 20.56 1.07
N VAL A 299 -12.18 20.97 2.30
CA VAL A 299 -13.48 20.72 2.92
C VAL A 299 -14.51 21.62 2.23
N ALA A 300 -15.52 21.02 1.61
CA ALA A 300 -16.65 21.78 1.07
C ALA A 300 -17.27 22.63 2.19
N LYS A 301 -17.35 23.95 1.96
CA LYS A 301 -17.98 24.90 2.88
C LYS A 301 -19.49 24.80 2.83
#